data_b9581eb5ec1193bf3530ef4897fcad4d
#
_entry.id   b9581eb5ec1193bf3530ef4897fcad4d
#
_cell.length_a   1.000
_cell.length_b   1.000
_cell.length_c   1.000
_cell.angle_alpha   90.00
_cell.angle_beta   90.00
_cell.angle_gamma   90.00
#
_symmetry.space_group_name_H-M   'P 1'
#
loop_
_entity.id
_entity.type
_entity.pdbx_description
1 polymer ?
#
loop_
_entity_poly.entity_id
_entity_poly.type
_entity_poly.pdbx_seq_one_letter_code
_entity_poly.pdbx_strand_id
1 'polypeptide(L)'
;KAKEQFIEAGEGVSNFSYFLAETYYSGKIKPRNLLVVDEAHNCDMQLSKFVEMSISEKFCNQVLSLKFPEVKTQFQVFNWVNDVYEPKLKLHVAHMESILEKYSNLRDKLDQFVNLSQKYEMLDKHLCKLHRFLEIYKKDNWIMNIVESDIQKSKKIEFKPVCVAPYSQDILFKNGEKILMMSATILDHEGFCETLGIPLEESAFISIPSPFPAENKPIIYSGIGRMSSSSIDSTLPKMADAVKAILDQHKNEKGIIHCHSYKVAHYLKKK
;
A
#
# COMPACT_ATOMS: atom_id res chain seq x y z
N LYS A 1 11.23 -17.55 15.40
CA LYS A 1 10.34 -18.02 16.49
C LYS A 1 8.91 -17.45 16.36
N ALA A 2 8.65 -16.15 16.44
CA ALA A 2 7.28 -15.59 16.31
C ALA A 2 6.65 -15.87 14.94
N LYS A 3 7.42 -15.69 13.85
CA LYS A 3 6.98 -15.98 12.48
C LYS A 3 6.66 -17.48 12.28
N GLU A 4 7.46 -18.37 12.80
CA GLU A 4 7.25 -19.82 12.75
C GLU A 4 5.97 -20.19 13.49
N GLN A 5 5.78 -19.68 14.70
CA GLN A 5 4.56 -19.89 15.48
C GLN A 5 3.30 -19.42 14.73
N PHE A 6 3.37 -18.26 14.04
CA PHE A 6 2.26 -17.76 13.23
C PHE A 6 1.96 -18.68 12.03
N ILE A 7 3.00 -19.18 11.35
CA ILE A 7 2.85 -20.06 10.19
C ILE A 7 2.23 -21.42 10.58
N GLU A 8 2.66 -21.96 11.71
CA GLU A 8 2.23 -23.28 12.22
C GLU A 8 0.88 -23.23 12.95
N ALA A 9 0.44 -22.07 13.39
CA ALA A 9 -0.81 -21.93 14.11
C ALA A 9 -2.03 -22.26 13.25
N GLY A 10 -3.04 -22.88 13.83
CA GLY A 10 -4.34 -23.14 13.19
C GLY A 10 -5.08 -21.84 12.84
N GLU A 11 -4.94 -20.82 13.69
CA GLU A 11 -5.50 -19.49 13.53
C GLU A 11 -4.39 -18.44 13.65
N GLY A 12 -4.48 -17.37 12.88
CA GLY A 12 -3.49 -16.29 12.93
C GLY A 12 -4.08 -14.96 12.50
N VAL A 13 -3.63 -13.88 13.13
CA VAL A 13 -3.99 -12.50 12.76
C VAL A 13 -2.75 -11.79 12.24
N SER A 14 -2.88 -11.10 11.12
CA SER A 14 -1.80 -10.40 10.45
C SER A 14 -2.28 -9.10 9.84
N ASN A 15 -1.37 -8.17 9.57
CA ASN A 15 -1.72 -7.04 8.71
C ASN A 15 -1.75 -7.45 7.23
N PHE A 16 -2.56 -6.75 6.46
CA PHE A 16 -2.82 -7.06 5.06
C PHE A 16 -1.55 -7.12 4.20
N SER A 17 -0.68 -6.13 4.32
CA SER A 17 0.56 -6.06 3.52
C SER A 17 1.53 -7.19 3.82
N TYR A 18 1.67 -7.58 5.09
CA TYR A 18 2.50 -8.71 5.49
C TYR A 18 1.93 -10.02 4.98
N PHE A 19 0.61 -10.21 5.12
CA PHE A 19 -0.08 -11.38 4.59
C PHE A 19 0.16 -11.56 3.08
N LEU A 20 -0.06 -10.52 2.28
CA LEU A 20 0.19 -10.56 0.84
C LEU A 20 1.65 -10.89 0.50
N ALA A 21 2.61 -10.28 1.21
CA ALA A 21 4.02 -10.54 0.97
C ALA A 21 4.42 -11.99 1.28
N GLU A 22 3.92 -12.54 2.39
CA GLU A 22 4.27 -13.90 2.82
C GLU A 22 3.52 -15.00 2.06
N THR A 23 2.33 -14.73 1.56
CA THR A 23 1.60 -15.67 0.69
C THR A 23 2.16 -15.66 -0.71
N TYR A 24 2.41 -14.47 -1.26
CA TYR A 24 2.74 -14.31 -2.66
C TYR A 24 4.23 -14.53 -2.98
N TYR A 25 5.13 -13.83 -2.26
CA TYR A 25 6.57 -13.93 -2.56
C TYR A 25 7.25 -15.09 -1.85
N SER A 26 6.94 -15.36 -0.59
CA SER A 26 7.61 -16.42 0.16
C SER A 26 6.88 -17.78 0.10
N GLY A 27 5.59 -17.79 -0.22
CA GLY A 27 4.75 -18.97 -0.23
C GLY A 27 4.70 -19.74 1.11
N LYS A 28 5.10 -19.08 2.20
CA LYS A 28 5.18 -19.71 3.53
C LYS A 28 3.83 -19.83 4.20
N ILE A 29 2.94 -18.87 3.99
CA ILE A 29 1.56 -18.97 4.46
C ILE A 29 0.76 -19.75 3.42
N LYS A 30 0.25 -20.89 3.81
CA LYS A 30 -0.56 -21.75 2.93
C LYS A 30 -2.03 -21.30 2.96
N PRO A 31 -2.81 -21.58 1.91
CA PRO A 31 -4.25 -21.33 1.90
C PRO A 31 -4.94 -21.97 3.12
N ARG A 32 -5.97 -21.32 3.61
CA ARG A 32 -6.78 -21.70 4.78
C ARG A 32 -8.22 -21.96 4.38
N ASN A 33 -8.96 -22.69 5.22
CA ASN A 33 -10.39 -22.90 4.99
C ASN A 33 -11.19 -21.60 5.04
N LEU A 34 -10.78 -20.65 5.90
CA LEU A 34 -11.41 -19.36 6.04
C LEU A 34 -10.35 -18.25 6.05
N LEU A 35 -10.56 -17.26 5.20
CA LEU A 35 -9.84 -15.98 5.21
C LEU A 35 -10.81 -14.88 5.63
N VAL A 36 -10.51 -14.20 6.73
CA VAL A 36 -11.28 -13.04 7.20
C VAL A 36 -10.50 -11.77 6.87
N VAL A 37 -11.14 -10.87 6.15
CA VAL A 37 -10.58 -9.56 5.77
C VAL A 37 -11.40 -8.47 6.44
N ASP A 38 -10.80 -7.83 7.43
CA ASP A 38 -11.38 -6.67 8.09
C ASP A 38 -11.04 -5.39 7.31
N GLU A 39 -11.87 -4.35 7.46
CA GLU A 39 -11.78 -3.10 6.69
C GLU A 39 -11.68 -3.32 5.18
N ALA A 40 -12.47 -4.28 4.70
CA ALA A 40 -12.42 -4.77 3.32
C ALA A 40 -12.67 -3.70 2.24
N HIS A 41 -13.27 -2.57 2.59
CA HIS A 41 -13.43 -1.41 1.70
C HIS A 41 -12.10 -0.85 1.19
N ASN A 42 -10.98 -1.21 1.84
CA ASN A 42 -9.65 -0.80 1.41
C ASN A 42 -8.92 -1.84 0.53
N CYS A 43 -9.54 -2.97 0.21
CA CYS A 43 -8.88 -4.07 -0.49
C CYS A 43 -8.33 -3.67 -1.86
N ASP A 44 -9.08 -2.93 -2.65
CA ASP A 44 -8.69 -2.44 -3.96
C ASP A 44 -7.43 -1.58 -3.88
N MET A 45 -7.39 -0.64 -2.94
CA MET A 45 -6.23 0.23 -2.71
C MET A 45 -5.01 -0.58 -2.23
N GLN A 46 -5.20 -1.55 -1.34
CA GLN A 46 -4.12 -2.40 -0.83
C GLN A 46 -3.56 -3.32 -1.92
N LEU A 47 -4.42 -3.90 -2.74
CA LEU A 47 -4.03 -4.71 -3.89
C LEU A 47 -3.32 -3.86 -4.95
N SER A 48 -3.85 -2.67 -5.28
CA SER A 48 -3.21 -1.73 -6.20
C SER A 48 -1.79 -1.39 -5.72
N LYS A 49 -1.63 -1.04 -4.45
CA LYS A 49 -0.32 -0.75 -3.84
C LYS A 49 0.62 -1.96 -3.84
N PHE A 50 0.09 -3.15 -3.71
CA PHE A 50 0.89 -4.38 -3.75
C PHE A 50 1.45 -4.66 -5.13
N VAL A 51 0.65 -4.49 -6.19
CA VAL A 51 1.06 -4.75 -7.57
C VAL A 51 1.79 -3.58 -8.23
N GLU A 52 1.58 -2.33 -7.76
CA GLU A 52 2.23 -1.15 -8.33
C GLU A 52 3.75 -1.34 -8.44
N MET A 53 4.34 -0.87 -9.55
CA MET A 53 5.79 -0.89 -9.75
C MET A 53 6.36 0.51 -9.69
N SER A 54 7.45 0.69 -8.93
CA SER A 54 8.10 1.98 -8.82
C SER A 54 9.62 1.87 -8.98
N ILE A 55 10.20 2.81 -9.76
CA ILE A 55 11.62 2.87 -10.09
C ILE A 55 12.10 4.27 -9.76
N SER A 56 13.06 4.41 -8.83
CA SER A 56 13.59 5.71 -8.46
C SER A 56 14.87 6.04 -9.23
N GLU A 57 15.02 7.28 -9.65
CA GLU A 57 16.21 7.81 -10.29
C GLU A 57 17.47 7.59 -9.43
N LYS A 58 17.34 7.80 -8.12
CA LYS A 58 18.43 7.59 -7.18
C LYS A 58 18.94 6.16 -7.19
N PHE A 59 18.03 5.18 -7.21
CA PHE A 59 18.39 3.76 -7.29
C PHE A 59 19.08 3.44 -8.62
N CYS A 60 18.55 3.92 -9.74
CA CYS A 60 19.16 3.74 -11.04
C CYS A 60 20.61 4.26 -11.07
N ASN A 61 20.80 5.51 -10.65
CA ASN A 61 22.10 6.17 -10.74
C ASN A 61 23.12 5.61 -9.73
N GLN A 62 22.73 5.41 -8.48
CA GLN A 62 23.65 5.08 -7.39
C GLN A 62 23.91 3.58 -7.24
N VAL A 63 22.90 2.74 -7.52
CA VAL A 63 23.01 1.28 -7.31
C VAL A 63 23.29 0.56 -8.64
N LEU A 64 22.56 0.88 -9.69
CA LEU A 64 22.71 0.19 -10.96
C LEU A 64 23.70 0.86 -11.92
N SER A 65 24.20 2.06 -11.61
CA SER A 65 24.98 2.89 -12.53
C SER A 65 24.29 3.02 -13.89
N LEU A 66 22.98 3.25 -13.84
CA LEU A 66 22.11 3.33 -15.01
C LEU A 66 21.49 4.72 -15.10
N LYS A 67 21.60 5.37 -16.27
CA LYS A 67 20.96 6.67 -16.51
C LYS A 67 19.44 6.51 -16.48
N PHE A 68 18.76 7.36 -15.70
CA PHE A 68 17.29 7.40 -15.68
C PHE A 68 16.74 7.88 -17.03
N PRO A 69 15.62 7.32 -17.53
CA PRO A 69 15.15 7.60 -18.89
C PRO A 69 14.60 9.03 -19.00
N GLU A 70 14.91 9.69 -20.12
CA GLU A 70 14.38 11.02 -20.45
C GLU A 70 13.05 10.94 -21.22
N VAL A 71 12.54 9.73 -21.46
CA VAL A 71 11.30 9.46 -22.19
C VAL A 71 10.07 9.77 -21.34
N LYS A 72 8.98 10.18 -22.00
CA LYS A 72 7.76 10.67 -21.32
C LYS A 72 6.52 9.81 -21.55
N THR A 73 6.50 9.00 -22.60
CA THR A 73 5.32 8.16 -22.89
C THR A 73 5.39 6.84 -22.15
N GLN A 74 4.24 6.35 -21.68
CA GLN A 74 4.13 5.09 -20.99
C GLN A 74 4.75 3.92 -21.78
N PHE A 75 4.52 3.86 -23.07
CA PHE A 75 5.09 2.83 -23.95
C PHE A 75 6.62 2.86 -23.98
N GLN A 76 7.22 4.05 -24.14
CA GLN A 76 8.67 4.19 -24.18
C GLN A 76 9.29 3.84 -22.82
N VAL A 77 8.65 4.25 -21.71
CA VAL A 77 9.12 3.91 -20.37
C VAL A 77 9.01 2.42 -20.12
N PHE A 78 7.91 1.78 -20.52
CA PHE A 78 7.76 0.34 -20.39
C PHE A 78 8.84 -0.44 -21.16
N ASN A 79 9.10 -0.06 -22.42
CA ASN A 79 10.18 -0.68 -23.19
C ASN A 79 11.55 -0.48 -22.53
N TRP A 80 11.83 0.71 -22.01
CA TRP A 80 13.06 0.95 -21.26
C TRP A 80 13.16 0.08 -20.02
N VAL A 81 12.05 -0.13 -19.32
CA VAL A 81 12.01 -1.03 -18.15
C VAL A 81 12.31 -2.46 -18.54
N ASN A 82 11.71 -2.95 -19.63
CA ASN A 82 11.89 -4.31 -20.12
C ASN A 82 13.29 -4.56 -20.72
N ASP A 83 13.77 -3.62 -21.54
CA ASP A 83 14.95 -3.86 -22.39
C ASP A 83 16.26 -3.40 -21.73
N VAL A 84 16.18 -2.50 -20.75
CA VAL A 84 17.36 -1.89 -20.14
C VAL A 84 17.40 -2.06 -18.62
N TYR A 85 16.31 -1.73 -17.93
CA TYR A 85 16.29 -1.75 -16.46
C TYR A 85 16.30 -3.17 -15.90
N GLU A 86 15.40 -4.05 -16.37
CA GLU A 86 15.32 -5.44 -15.93
C GLU A 86 16.63 -6.20 -16.12
N PRO A 87 17.26 -6.23 -17.31
CA PRO A 87 18.51 -6.93 -17.50
C PRO A 87 19.63 -6.40 -16.60
N LYS A 88 19.67 -5.11 -16.37
CA LYS A 88 20.67 -4.48 -15.51
C LYS A 88 20.46 -4.83 -14.03
N LEU A 89 19.21 -4.83 -13.57
CA LEU A 89 18.87 -5.24 -12.21
C LEU A 89 19.17 -6.72 -11.99
N LYS A 90 18.80 -7.59 -12.93
CA LYS A 90 19.08 -9.03 -12.87
C LYS A 90 20.57 -9.33 -12.76
N LEU A 91 21.40 -8.67 -13.57
CA LEU A 91 22.86 -8.79 -13.47
C LEU A 91 23.39 -8.33 -12.12
N HIS A 92 22.83 -7.25 -11.57
CA HIS A 92 23.24 -6.74 -10.26
C HIS A 92 22.85 -7.69 -9.13
N VAL A 93 21.67 -8.29 -9.16
CA VAL A 93 21.21 -9.31 -8.21
C VAL A 93 22.12 -10.54 -8.26
N ALA A 94 22.40 -11.08 -9.44
CA ALA A 94 23.31 -12.21 -9.60
C ALA A 94 24.73 -11.92 -9.10
N HIS A 95 25.23 -10.71 -9.30
CA HIS A 95 26.52 -10.29 -8.76
C HIS A 95 26.51 -10.26 -7.22
N MET A 96 25.45 -9.72 -6.60
CA MET A 96 25.30 -9.70 -5.14
C MET A 96 25.19 -11.12 -4.56
N GLU A 97 24.51 -12.03 -5.23
CA GLU A 97 24.44 -13.45 -4.85
C GLU A 97 25.83 -14.08 -4.84
N SER A 98 26.61 -13.89 -5.90
CA SER A 98 28.00 -14.38 -5.97
C SER A 98 28.90 -13.82 -4.84
N ILE A 99 28.66 -12.57 -4.44
CA ILE A 99 29.37 -11.97 -3.29
C ILE A 99 28.95 -12.69 -2.00
N LEU A 100 27.64 -12.89 -1.78
CA LEU A 100 27.13 -13.55 -0.58
C LEU A 100 27.68 -14.96 -0.41
N GLU A 101 27.76 -15.74 -1.49
CA GLU A 101 28.35 -17.09 -1.48
C GLU A 101 29.80 -17.06 -0.99
N LYS A 102 30.60 -16.08 -1.42
CA LYS A 102 31.98 -15.93 -0.95
C LYS A 102 32.06 -15.56 0.54
N TYR A 103 31.14 -14.72 1.03
CA TYR A 103 31.12 -14.29 2.43
C TYR A 103 30.52 -15.34 3.37
N SER A 104 29.68 -16.27 2.89
CA SER A 104 29.08 -17.32 3.71
C SER A 104 30.11 -18.24 4.38
N ASN A 105 31.27 -18.37 3.80
CA ASN A 105 32.38 -19.19 4.28
C ASN A 105 33.34 -18.46 5.24
N LEU A 106 33.14 -17.15 5.51
CA LEU A 106 34.03 -16.33 6.30
C LEU A 106 33.43 -16.04 7.68
N ARG A 107 33.79 -16.86 8.69
CA ARG A 107 33.27 -16.76 10.07
C ARG A 107 33.51 -15.40 10.74
N ASP A 108 34.62 -14.74 10.39
CA ASP A 108 35.04 -13.47 11.02
C ASP A 108 34.30 -12.22 10.48
N LYS A 109 33.37 -12.39 9.52
CA LYS A 109 32.66 -11.30 8.83
C LYS A 109 31.13 -11.39 8.93
N LEU A 110 30.64 -11.91 10.03
CA LEU A 110 29.20 -12.16 10.23
C LEU A 110 28.33 -10.90 10.03
N ASP A 111 28.74 -9.75 10.58
CA ASP A 111 27.99 -8.49 10.44
C ASP A 111 27.93 -8.00 8.98
N GLN A 112 29.04 -8.19 8.24
CA GLN A 112 29.07 -7.85 6.81
C GLN A 112 28.16 -8.79 6.01
N PHE A 113 28.17 -10.07 6.33
CA PHE A 113 27.28 -11.04 5.72
C PHE A 113 25.81 -10.72 5.98
N VAL A 114 25.42 -10.37 7.21
CA VAL A 114 24.04 -9.98 7.55
C VAL A 114 23.62 -8.75 6.76
N ASN A 115 24.43 -7.71 6.69
CA ASN A 115 24.13 -6.51 5.93
C ASN A 115 23.99 -6.76 4.42
N LEU A 116 24.88 -7.61 3.86
CA LEU A 116 24.81 -8.00 2.45
C LEU A 116 23.56 -8.85 2.16
N SER A 117 23.22 -9.79 3.05
CA SER A 117 22.02 -10.60 2.93
C SER A 117 20.75 -9.76 2.92
N GLN A 118 20.65 -8.75 3.78
CA GLN A 118 19.50 -7.83 3.78
C GLN A 118 19.39 -7.02 2.48
N LYS A 119 20.53 -6.55 1.96
CA LYS A 119 20.57 -5.84 0.67
C LYS A 119 20.18 -6.75 -0.49
N TYR A 120 20.70 -7.98 -0.50
CA TYR A 120 20.33 -8.97 -1.49
C TYR A 120 18.84 -9.28 -1.47
N GLU A 121 18.27 -9.56 -0.29
CA GLU A 121 16.83 -9.80 -0.14
C GLU A 121 15.96 -8.65 -0.66
N MET A 122 16.38 -7.41 -0.42
CA MET A 122 15.66 -6.24 -0.94
C MET A 122 15.71 -6.17 -2.47
N LEU A 123 16.88 -6.45 -3.05
CA LEU A 123 17.08 -6.43 -4.50
C LEU A 123 16.34 -7.58 -5.18
N ASP A 124 16.41 -8.77 -4.61
CA ASP A 124 15.71 -9.96 -5.12
C ASP A 124 14.19 -9.78 -5.07
N LYS A 125 13.65 -9.28 -3.97
CA LYS A 125 12.22 -8.90 -3.87
C LYS A 125 11.82 -7.86 -4.91
N HIS A 126 12.70 -6.90 -5.18
CA HIS A 126 12.44 -5.89 -6.21
C HIS A 126 12.46 -6.50 -7.61
N LEU A 127 13.39 -7.41 -7.89
CA LEU A 127 13.45 -8.15 -9.16
C LEU A 127 12.23 -9.06 -9.35
N CYS A 128 11.83 -9.81 -8.32
CA CYS A 128 10.61 -10.62 -8.33
C CYS A 128 9.36 -9.77 -8.62
N LYS A 129 9.26 -8.59 -7.98
CA LYS A 129 8.17 -7.64 -8.22
C LYS A 129 8.19 -7.10 -9.65
N LEU A 130 9.37 -6.81 -10.18
CA LEU A 130 9.56 -6.36 -11.56
C LEU A 130 9.14 -7.44 -12.58
N HIS A 131 9.60 -8.68 -12.40
CA HIS A 131 9.21 -9.79 -13.29
C HIS A 131 7.69 -9.96 -13.29
N ARG A 132 7.07 -9.94 -12.10
CA ARG A 132 5.61 -10.01 -12.00
C ARG A 132 4.93 -8.86 -12.73
N PHE A 133 5.42 -7.63 -12.54
CA PHE A 133 4.87 -6.49 -13.26
C PHE A 133 4.94 -6.68 -14.78
N LEU A 134 6.07 -7.15 -15.32
CA LEU A 134 6.24 -7.40 -16.75
C LEU A 134 5.29 -8.47 -17.28
N GLU A 135 5.00 -9.52 -16.49
CA GLU A 135 4.04 -10.58 -16.83
C GLU A 135 2.60 -10.07 -16.88
N ILE A 136 2.19 -9.25 -15.90
CA ILE A 136 0.79 -8.84 -15.76
C ILE A 136 0.47 -7.51 -16.44
N TYR A 137 1.47 -6.80 -16.94
CA TYR A 137 1.27 -5.49 -17.56
C TYR A 137 0.39 -5.59 -18.80
N LYS A 138 -0.69 -4.79 -18.79
CA LYS A 138 -1.57 -4.57 -19.95
C LYS A 138 -1.72 -3.07 -20.11
N LYS A 139 -1.37 -2.54 -21.30
CA LYS A 139 -1.35 -1.11 -21.58
C LYS A 139 -2.62 -0.37 -21.14
N ASP A 140 -3.78 -0.99 -21.34
CA ASP A 140 -5.08 -0.35 -21.11
C ASP A 140 -5.51 -0.40 -19.62
N ASN A 141 -4.84 -1.23 -18.81
CA ASN A 141 -5.12 -1.35 -17.37
C ASN A 141 -4.04 -0.72 -16.48
N TRP A 142 -3.09 0.01 -17.04
CA TRP A 142 -2.01 0.61 -16.26
C TRP A 142 -1.82 2.08 -16.61
N ILE A 143 -1.52 2.89 -15.60
CA ILE A 143 -1.15 4.29 -15.75
C ILE A 143 0.28 4.46 -15.26
N MET A 144 1.09 5.17 -16.05
CA MET A 144 2.45 5.56 -15.68
C MET A 144 2.49 7.03 -15.31
N ASN A 145 3.09 7.33 -14.15
CA ASN A 145 3.37 8.69 -13.71
C ASN A 145 4.86 8.87 -13.43
N ILE A 146 5.38 10.07 -13.72
CA ILE A 146 6.70 10.49 -13.26
C ILE A 146 6.48 11.52 -12.16
N VAL A 147 6.84 11.12 -10.93
CA VAL A 147 6.69 11.95 -9.73
C VAL A 147 8.06 12.52 -9.36
N GLU A 148 8.13 13.80 -9.09
CA GLU A 148 9.32 14.45 -8.57
C GLU A 148 9.15 14.70 -7.07
N SER A 149 10.12 14.30 -6.27
CA SER A 149 10.13 14.53 -4.84
C SER A 149 10.76 15.88 -4.53
N ASP A 150 9.97 16.81 -3.99
CA ASP A 150 10.45 18.14 -3.58
C ASP A 150 11.56 18.07 -2.51
N ILE A 151 11.50 17.05 -1.65
CA ILE A 151 12.45 16.85 -0.55
C ILE A 151 13.77 16.27 -1.06
N GLN A 152 13.72 15.30 -1.96
CA GLN A 152 14.91 14.56 -2.43
C GLN A 152 15.43 15.04 -3.77
N LYS A 153 14.75 15.96 -4.45
CA LYS A 153 15.06 16.44 -5.82
C LYS A 153 15.39 15.29 -6.78
N SER A 154 14.67 14.18 -6.65
CA SER A 154 14.86 12.97 -7.48
C SER A 154 13.53 12.54 -8.07
N LYS A 155 13.59 12.00 -9.28
CA LYS A 155 12.41 11.50 -10.01
C LYS A 155 12.13 10.04 -9.65
N LYS A 156 10.86 9.67 -9.81
CA LYS A 156 10.38 8.31 -9.63
C LYS A 156 9.36 8.00 -10.72
N ILE A 157 9.55 6.90 -11.42
CA ILE A 157 8.53 6.33 -12.29
C ILE A 157 7.63 5.45 -11.43
N GLU A 158 6.32 5.61 -11.59
CA GLU A 158 5.32 4.77 -10.94
C GLU A 158 4.35 4.21 -11.98
N PHE A 159 4.22 2.88 -12.02
CA PHE A 159 3.16 2.20 -12.75
C PHE A 159 2.12 1.70 -11.75
N LYS A 160 0.86 2.09 -11.96
CA LYS A 160 -0.27 1.69 -11.12
C LYS A 160 -1.37 1.07 -11.96
N PRO A 161 -2.01 -0.02 -11.50
CA PRO A 161 -3.17 -0.56 -12.20
C PRO A 161 -4.37 0.39 -12.05
N VAL A 162 -5.18 0.49 -13.07
CA VAL A 162 -6.48 1.20 -13.04
C VAL A 162 -7.51 0.36 -12.32
N CYS A 163 -7.51 -0.95 -12.58
CA CYS A 163 -8.41 -1.92 -11.98
C CYS A 163 -7.61 -3.10 -11.44
N VAL A 164 -7.93 -3.55 -10.23
CA VAL A 164 -7.27 -4.66 -9.55
C VAL A 164 -7.96 -6.01 -9.77
N ALA A 165 -9.18 -6.00 -10.25
CA ALA A 165 -10.00 -7.21 -10.49
C ALA A 165 -9.22 -8.36 -11.17
N PRO A 166 -8.42 -8.12 -12.25
CA PRO A 166 -7.69 -9.20 -12.92
C PRO A 166 -6.60 -9.88 -12.07
N TYR A 167 -6.24 -9.28 -10.93
CA TYR A 167 -5.13 -9.73 -10.09
C TYR A 167 -5.60 -10.30 -8.75
N SER A 168 -6.82 -9.97 -8.33
CA SER A 168 -7.35 -10.25 -6.99
C SER A 168 -7.39 -11.74 -6.67
N GLN A 169 -7.80 -12.57 -7.63
CA GLN A 169 -7.88 -14.02 -7.48
C GLN A 169 -6.50 -14.60 -7.15
N ASP A 170 -5.48 -14.26 -7.93
CA ASP A 170 -4.13 -14.81 -7.78
C ASP A 170 -3.37 -14.28 -6.57
N ILE A 171 -3.73 -13.09 -6.10
CA ILE A 171 -3.01 -12.42 -5.02
C ILE A 171 -3.68 -12.65 -3.67
N LEU A 172 -5.01 -12.50 -3.61
CA LEU A 172 -5.78 -12.53 -2.37
C LEU A 172 -6.65 -13.77 -2.24
N PHE A 173 -7.56 -14.00 -3.20
CA PHE A 173 -8.67 -14.93 -3.00
C PHE A 173 -8.25 -16.40 -3.00
N LYS A 174 -7.20 -16.77 -3.72
CA LYS A 174 -6.66 -18.15 -3.68
C LYS A 174 -6.16 -18.61 -2.29
N ASN A 175 -6.05 -17.68 -1.33
CA ASN A 175 -5.51 -17.98 0.00
C ASN A 175 -6.59 -18.40 1.01
N GLY A 176 -7.86 -18.47 0.61
CA GLY A 176 -8.96 -18.98 1.41
C GLY A 176 -9.94 -19.80 0.58
N GLU A 177 -10.43 -20.92 1.11
CA GLU A 177 -11.54 -21.65 0.48
C GLU A 177 -12.85 -20.87 0.59
N LYS A 178 -13.02 -20.20 1.73
CA LYS A 178 -14.11 -19.26 2.00
C LYS A 178 -13.51 -17.94 2.45
N ILE A 179 -14.11 -16.83 2.02
CA ILE A 179 -13.62 -15.50 2.34
C ILE A 179 -14.75 -14.69 2.96
N LEU A 180 -14.54 -14.21 4.16
CA LEU A 180 -15.43 -13.27 4.84
C LEU A 180 -14.80 -11.88 4.76
N MET A 181 -15.46 -10.97 4.06
CA MET A 181 -15.04 -9.59 3.91
C MET A 181 -15.95 -8.70 4.77
N MET A 182 -15.38 -7.99 5.71
CA MET A 182 -16.12 -7.17 6.68
C MET A 182 -15.71 -5.70 6.57
N SER A 183 -16.68 -4.82 6.63
CA SER A 183 -16.45 -3.37 6.77
C SER A 183 -17.73 -2.66 7.17
N ALA A 184 -17.58 -1.51 7.82
CA ALA A 184 -18.71 -0.61 8.08
C ALA A 184 -19.17 0.18 6.84
N THR A 185 -18.38 0.18 5.76
CA THR A 185 -18.52 1.10 4.63
C THR A 185 -18.52 0.43 3.26
N ILE A 186 -18.90 -0.84 3.15
CA ILE A 186 -19.25 -1.44 1.85
C ILE A 186 -20.67 -0.96 1.54
N LEU A 187 -20.75 0.09 0.72
CA LEU A 187 -22.01 0.79 0.44
C LEU A 187 -22.79 0.12 -0.69
N ASP A 188 -22.09 -0.46 -1.66
CA ASP A 188 -22.65 -1.11 -2.82
C ASP A 188 -21.99 -2.47 -3.05
N HIS A 189 -22.79 -3.53 -3.00
CA HIS A 189 -22.34 -4.90 -3.15
C HIS A 189 -21.84 -5.19 -4.57
N GLU A 190 -22.60 -4.77 -5.59
CA GLU A 190 -22.28 -5.05 -6.99
C GLU A 190 -20.98 -4.34 -7.39
N GLY A 191 -20.86 -3.06 -7.12
CA GLY A 191 -19.67 -2.27 -7.41
C GLY A 191 -18.43 -2.75 -6.62
N PHE A 192 -18.60 -3.23 -5.39
CA PHE A 192 -17.53 -3.83 -4.61
C PHE A 192 -17.03 -5.13 -5.25
N CYS A 193 -17.94 -6.00 -5.67
CA CYS A 193 -17.60 -7.24 -6.36
C CYS A 193 -16.93 -6.96 -7.71
N GLU A 194 -17.45 -6.03 -8.51
CA GLU A 194 -16.85 -5.63 -9.79
C GLU A 194 -15.42 -5.10 -9.60
N THR A 195 -15.22 -4.22 -8.63
CA THR A 195 -13.90 -3.63 -8.33
C THR A 195 -12.84 -4.69 -7.99
N LEU A 196 -13.25 -5.76 -7.30
CA LEU A 196 -12.35 -6.83 -6.88
C LEU A 196 -12.38 -8.06 -7.79
N GLY A 197 -13.22 -8.07 -8.83
CA GLY A 197 -13.36 -9.20 -9.74
C GLY A 197 -13.99 -10.44 -9.10
N ILE A 198 -14.91 -10.25 -8.18
CA ILE A 198 -15.68 -11.31 -7.53
C ILE A 198 -16.95 -11.58 -8.35
N PRO A 199 -17.18 -12.80 -8.84
CA PRO A 199 -18.44 -13.13 -9.48
C PRO A 199 -19.62 -12.97 -8.50
N LEU A 200 -20.67 -12.26 -8.92
CA LEU A 200 -21.83 -12.00 -8.04
C LEU A 200 -22.51 -13.28 -7.58
N GLU A 201 -22.58 -14.28 -8.44
CA GLU A 201 -23.16 -15.59 -8.16
C GLU A 201 -22.39 -16.41 -7.11
N GLU A 202 -21.11 -16.08 -6.90
CA GLU A 202 -20.26 -16.71 -5.88
C GLU A 202 -20.24 -15.92 -4.56
N SER A 203 -20.97 -14.80 -4.49
CA SER A 203 -20.98 -13.90 -3.35
C SER A 203 -22.33 -13.81 -2.65
N ALA A 204 -22.32 -13.58 -1.35
CA ALA A 204 -23.49 -13.25 -0.55
C ALA A 204 -23.21 -11.97 0.25
N PHE A 205 -24.20 -11.09 0.33
CA PHE A 205 -24.08 -9.82 1.04
C PHE A 205 -25.09 -9.73 2.18
N ILE A 206 -24.63 -9.33 3.35
CA ILE A 206 -25.44 -9.08 4.53
C ILE A 206 -25.16 -7.67 5.04
N SER A 207 -26.17 -6.83 5.07
CA SER A 207 -26.11 -5.52 5.70
C SER A 207 -26.76 -5.57 7.09
N ILE A 208 -25.99 -5.26 8.11
CA ILE A 208 -26.47 -5.22 9.50
C ILE A 208 -26.69 -3.75 9.89
N PRO A 209 -27.90 -3.36 10.30
CA PRO A 209 -28.16 -1.99 10.73
C PRO A 209 -27.34 -1.64 11.97
N SER A 210 -27.02 -0.34 12.10
CA SER A 210 -26.30 0.15 13.29
C SER A 210 -27.08 -0.10 14.56
N PRO A 211 -26.48 -0.71 15.62
CA PRO A 211 -27.15 -0.89 16.91
C PRO A 211 -27.31 0.42 17.68
N PHE A 212 -26.65 1.50 17.26
CA PHE A 212 -26.73 2.80 17.93
C PHE A 212 -27.99 3.55 17.45
N PRO A 213 -28.86 4.01 18.39
CA PRO A 213 -30.00 4.83 18.06
C PRO A 213 -29.62 6.09 17.27
N ALA A 214 -30.48 6.51 16.33
CA ALA A 214 -30.19 7.65 15.48
C ALA A 214 -30.04 8.98 16.27
N GLU A 215 -30.82 9.11 17.35
CA GLU A 215 -30.78 10.24 18.27
C GLU A 215 -29.43 10.38 19.01
N ASN A 216 -28.70 9.32 19.18
CA ASN A 216 -27.38 9.32 19.85
C ASN A 216 -26.20 9.66 18.89
N LYS A 217 -26.51 9.93 17.62
CA LYS A 217 -25.49 10.29 16.60
C LYS A 217 -25.95 11.46 15.72
N PRO A 218 -26.36 12.59 16.32
CA PRO A 218 -26.73 13.76 15.54
C PRO A 218 -25.51 14.28 14.76
N ILE A 219 -25.71 14.66 13.51
CA ILE A 219 -24.68 15.32 12.69
C ILE A 219 -25.04 16.78 12.62
N ILE A 220 -24.17 17.63 13.25
CA ILE A 220 -24.33 19.08 13.21
C ILE A 220 -23.30 19.63 12.21
N TYR A 221 -23.78 20.23 11.13
CA TYR A 221 -22.94 20.85 10.12
C TYR A 221 -22.74 22.34 10.43
N SER A 222 -21.50 22.78 10.63
CA SER A 222 -21.10 24.15 10.84
C SER A 222 -19.90 24.49 9.96
N GLY A 223 -20.14 24.90 8.73
CA GLY A 223 -19.10 25.28 7.77
C GLY A 223 -18.51 26.65 8.10
N ILE A 224 -17.19 26.71 8.32
CA ILE A 224 -16.49 27.95 8.70
C ILE A 224 -15.82 28.62 7.50
N GLY A 225 -15.46 27.85 6.47
CA GLY A 225 -14.80 28.33 5.27
C GLY A 225 -14.03 27.25 4.52
N ARG A 226 -13.42 27.65 3.42
CA ARG A 226 -12.60 26.71 2.60
C ARG A 226 -11.27 26.44 3.29
N MET A 227 -10.84 25.16 3.26
CA MET A 227 -9.56 24.68 3.79
C MET A 227 -8.62 24.25 2.67
N SER A 228 -8.62 24.94 1.53
CA SER A 228 -7.67 24.71 0.43
C SER A 228 -6.27 25.22 0.80
N SER A 229 -5.24 24.81 0.05
CA SER A 229 -3.86 25.25 0.26
C SER A 229 -3.71 26.80 0.24
N SER A 230 -4.53 27.50 -0.56
CA SER A 230 -4.52 28.96 -0.67
C SER A 230 -5.29 29.71 0.42
N SER A 231 -6.25 29.05 1.09
CA SER A 231 -7.14 29.70 2.08
C SER A 231 -6.95 29.21 3.51
N ILE A 232 -6.20 28.14 3.72
CA ILE A 232 -6.04 27.48 5.02
C ILE A 232 -5.51 28.45 6.09
N ASP A 233 -4.53 29.29 5.77
CA ASP A 233 -3.91 30.18 6.75
C ASP A 233 -4.85 31.27 7.25
N SER A 234 -5.80 31.73 6.44
CA SER A 234 -6.84 32.68 6.83
C SER A 234 -8.04 32.02 7.52
N THR A 235 -8.28 30.71 7.28
CA THR A 235 -9.42 29.98 7.84
C THR A 235 -9.08 29.31 9.17
N LEU A 236 -7.82 28.91 9.39
CA LEU A 236 -7.37 28.24 10.62
C LEU A 236 -7.73 28.99 11.92
N PRO A 237 -7.54 30.34 12.04
CA PRO A 237 -7.93 31.05 13.24
C PRO A 237 -9.42 30.95 13.53
N LYS A 238 -10.28 31.18 12.52
CA LYS A 238 -11.73 31.05 12.64
C LYS A 238 -12.19 29.68 13.04
N MET A 239 -11.54 28.65 12.48
CA MET A 239 -11.80 27.24 12.85
C MET A 239 -11.41 26.99 14.30
N ALA A 240 -10.26 27.48 14.75
CA ALA A 240 -9.83 27.31 16.14
C ALA A 240 -10.81 27.97 17.13
N ASP A 241 -11.31 29.17 16.81
CA ASP A 241 -12.31 29.85 17.64
C ASP A 241 -13.62 29.05 17.71
N ALA A 242 -14.07 28.48 16.60
CA ALA A 242 -15.26 27.62 16.57
C ALA A 242 -15.04 26.30 17.35
N VAL A 243 -13.89 25.66 17.20
CA VAL A 243 -13.55 24.45 17.99
C VAL A 243 -13.52 24.78 19.48
N LYS A 244 -12.93 25.92 19.86
CA LYS A 244 -12.92 26.38 21.25
C LYS A 244 -14.34 26.59 21.80
N ALA A 245 -15.22 27.22 21.02
CA ALA A 245 -16.61 27.44 21.43
C ALA A 245 -17.34 26.08 21.65
N ILE A 246 -17.10 25.08 20.80
CA ILE A 246 -17.64 23.72 20.98
C ILE A 246 -17.08 23.08 22.26
N LEU A 247 -15.77 23.14 22.47
CA LEU A 247 -15.15 22.60 23.69
C LEU A 247 -15.64 23.26 24.96
N ASP A 248 -15.92 24.57 24.90
CA ASP A 248 -16.49 25.31 26.04
C ASP A 248 -17.91 24.87 26.39
N GLN A 249 -18.70 24.44 25.40
CA GLN A 249 -20.04 23.86 25.63
C GLN A 249 -19.96 22.44 26.24
N HIS A 250 -18.90 21.69 25.94
CA HIS A 250 -18.73 20.30 26.32
C HIS A 250 -17.60 20.08 27.35
N LYS A 251 -17.39 21.04 28.27
CA LYS A 251 -16.28 21.04 29.25
C LYS A 251 -16.18 19.78 30.11
N ASN A 252 -17.30 19.14 30.38
CA ASN A 252 -17.39 17.98 31.26
C ASN A 252 -17.50 16.65 30.48
N GLU A 253 -17.36 16.70 29.15
CA GLU A 253 -17.49 15.55 28.28
C GLU A 253 -16.15 15.20 27.65
N LYS A 254 -15.99 13.92 27.21
CA LYS A 254 -14.84 13.46 26.44
C LYS A 254 -15.16 13.60 24.95
N GLY A 255 -14.24 14.15 24.17
CA GLY A 255 -14.40 14.32 22.75
C GLY A 255 -13.13 13.97 21.96
N ILE A 256 -13.29 13.76 20.65
CA ILE A 256 -12.19 13.53 19.71
C ILE A 256 -12.31 14.57 18.59
N ILE A 257 -11.19 15.24 18.28
CA ILE A 257 -11.10 16.15 17.14
C ILE A 257 -10.32 15.43 16.02
N HIS A 258 -11.02 15.03 14.96
CA HIS A 258 -10.39 14.47 13.77
C HIS A 258 -9.91 15.57 12.83
N CYS A 259 -8.59 15.65 12.63
CA CYS A 259 -7.96 16.63 11.74
C CYS A 259 -7.53 15.97 10.44
N HIS A 260 -7.90 16.52 9.28
CA HIS A 260 -7.52 16.00 7.97
C HIS A 260 -6.02 16.18 7.64
N SER A 261 -5.27 16.97 8.42
CA SER A 261 -3.82 17.14 8.23
C SER A 261 -3.10 17.46 9.54
N TYR A 262 -1.81 17.10 9.59
CA TYR A 262 -0.93 17.43 10.71
C TYR A 262 -0.80 18.95 10.94
N LYS A 263 -0.86 19.78 9.88
CA LYS A 263 -0.84 21.24 9.99
C LYS A 263 -1.99 21.73 10.85
N VAL A 264 -3.19 21.23 10.60
CA VAL A 264 -4.40 21.56 11.39
C VAL A 264 -4.27 21.08 12.83
N ALA A 265 -3.88 19.81 13.02
CA ALA A 265 -3.72 19.24 14.34
C ALA A 265 -2.70 19.99 15.19
N HIS A 266 -1.54 20.34 14.63
CA HIS A 266 -0.51 21.12 15.34
C HIS A 266 -0.97 22.54 15.64
N TYR A 267 -1.76 23.18 14.75
CA TYR A 267 -2.30 24.51 15.01
C TYR A 267 -3.29 24.49 16.17
N LEU A 268 -4.25 23.55 16.17
CA LEU A 268 -5.24 23.42 17.25
C LEU A 268 -4.60 23.08 18.59
N LYS A 269 -3.57 22.23 18.62
CA LYS A 269 -2.85 21.88 19.85
C LYS A 269 -2.15 23.09 20.50
N LYS A 270 -1.81 24.11 19.75
CA LYS A 270 -1.11 25.33 20.25
C LYS A 270 -2.07 26.41 20.75
N LYS A 271 -3.36 26.28 20.48
CA LYS A 271 -4.41 27.23 20.84
C LYS A 271 -5.21 26.76 22.05
#